data_d518bcc724bc654870c41ab8d7bc4c91
#
_entry.id   d518bcc724bc654870c41ab8d7bc4c91
#
_cell.length_a   1.000
_cell.length_b   1.000
_cell.length_c   1.000
_cell.angle_alpha   90.00
_cell.angle_beta   90.00
_cell.angle_gamma   90.00
#
_symmetry.space_group_name_H-M   'P 1'
#
loop_
_entity.id
_entity.type
_entity.pdbx_description
1 polymer ?
#
loop_
_entity_poly.entity_id
_entity_poly.type
_entity_poly.pdbx_seq_one_letter_code
_entity_poly.pdbx_strand_id
1 'polypeptide(L)'
;MKQQVNGLKFVDNCVRLLIDVCEGERFEGRICGIALSGEIPFSNNVDFIVKVDKAFDLIGKPQSGQVPRSFDESSEDWTSYVGAPERFHTSEDIAGRFGRLATVDLTMITRHRSEWQGKLTDAAGKTIEVFDSAVGCYRQIAALCGEGKLIGQAKINNE
;
A
#
# COMPACT_ATOMS: atom_id res chain seq x y z
N MET A 1 15.34 2.08 16.60
CA MET A 1 14.76 1.39 17.01
C MET A 1 13.34 1.50 17.31
N LYS A 2 12.93 1.18 18.48
CA LYS A 2 11.53 1.10 18.75
C LYS A 2 10.80 2.40 18.69
N GLN A 3 11.49 3.46 19.03
CA GLN A 3 10.84 4.75 19.04
C GLN A 3 10.38 5.16 17.68
N GLN A 4 11.09 4.77 16.65
CA GLN A 4 10.72 5.19 15.32
C GLN A 4 9.44 4.53 14.89
N VAL A 5 9.25 3.29 15.32
CA VAL A 5 8.04 2.59 14.98
C VAL A 5 6.85 3.22 15.67
N ASN A 6 7.07 3.68 16.90
CA ASN A 6 5.96 4.21 17.68
C ASN A 6 5.36 5.45 17.11
N GLY A 7 6.12 6.21 16.34
CA GLY A 7 5.59 7.43 15.78
C GLY A 7 4.87 7.25 14.47
N LEU A 8 4.91 6.04 13.91
CA LEU A 8 4.34 5.80 12.60
C LEU A 8 2.88 5.45 12.71
N LYS A 9 2.05 6.14 11.96
CA LYS A 9 0.63 5.87 11.96
C LYS A 9 0.15 5.63 10.55
N PHE A 10 -0.69 4.61 10.40
CA PHE A 10 -1.25 4.27 9.11
C PHE A 10 -2.68 4.78 9.01
N VAL A 11 -3.03 5.28 7.84
CA VAL A 11 -4.40 5.67 7.57
C VAL A 11 -5.07 4.53 6.82
N ASP A 12 -6.39 4.59 6.72
CA ASP A 12 -7.16 3.49 6.15
C ASP A 12 -6.78 3.19 4.71
N ASN A 13 -6.45 4.21 3.94
CA ASN A 13 -6.14 4.03 2.52
C ASN A 13 -4.65 3.87 2.28
N CYS A 14 -3.94 3.34 3.25
CA CYS A 14 -2.53 3.04 3.12
C CYS A 14 -2.31 1.56 3.37
N VAL A 15 -1.53 0.91 2.52
CA VAL A 15 -1.16 -0.49 2.73
C VAL A 15 0.35 -0.58 2.74
N ARG A 16 0.85 -1.57 3.45
CA ARG A 16 2.28 -1.84 3.47
C ARG A 16 2.58 -2.99 2.53
N LEU A 17 3.53 -2.77 1.66
CA LEU A 17 3.95 -3.77 0.69
C LEU A 17 5.20 -4.44 1.23
N LEU A 18 5.10 -5.73 1.46
CA LEU A 18 6.20 -6.54 1.97
C LEU A 18 6.78 -7.29 0.78
N ILE A 19 7.87 -6.76 0.22
CA ILE A 19 8.42 -7.28 -1.02
C ILE A 19 9.48 -8.30 -0.69
N ASP A 20 9.28 -9.52 -1.13
CA ASP A 20 10.19 -10.62 -0.83
C ASP A 20 11.14 -10.91 -1.97
N VAL A 21 10.71 -10.72 -3.21
CA VAL A 21 11.52 -10.96 -4.39
C VAL A 21 11.25 -9.86 -5.41
N CYS A 22 12.32 -9.32 -5.98
CA CYS A 22 12.19 -8.35 -7.06
C CYS A 22 13.39 -8.57 -7.98
N GLU A 23 13.22 -9.44 -8.97
CA GLU A 23 14.32 -9.87 -9.78
C GLU A 23 13.81 -10.25 -11.16
N GLY A 24 14.19 -9.51 -12.18
CA GLY A 24 13.68 -9.77 -13.50
C GLY A 24 12.17 -9.63 -13.51
N GLU A 25 11.48 -10.67 -13.96
CA GLU A 25 10.04 -10.66 -13.99
C GLU A 25 9.41 -11.14 -12.70
N ARG A 26 10.23 -11.58 -11.76
CA ARG A 26 9.72 -12.03 -10.48
C ARG A 26 9.51 -10.85 -9.56
N PHE A 27 8.32 -10.69 -9.10
CA PHE A 27 7.99 -9.61 -8.18
C PHE A 27 6.98 -10.19 -7.20
N GLU A 28 7.47 -10.67 -6.09
CA GLU A 28 6.67 -11.44 -5.15
C GLU A 28 6.66 -10.77 -3.80
N GLY A 29 5.55 -10.84 -3.13
CA GLY A 29 5.43 -10.26 -1.82
C GLY A 29 4.04 -10.39 -1.27
N ARG A 30 3.72 -9.54 -0.30
CA ARG A 30 2.44 -9.58 0.39
C ARG A 30 2.00 -8.15 0.68
N ILE A 31 0.70 -7.97 0.74
CA ILE A 31 0.10 -6.67 1.05
C ILE A 31 -0.59 -6.77 2.40
N CYS A 32 -0.32 -5.85 3.29
CA CYS A 32 -0.99 -5.80 4.58
C CYS A 32 -1.37 -4.38 4.91
N GLY A 33 -2.24 -4.22 5.90
CA GLY A 33 -2.69 -2.90 6.29
C GLY A 33 -3.62 -2.98 7.47
N ILE A 34 -3.86 -1.84 8.12
CA ILE A 34 -4.71 -1.84 9.30
C ILE A 34 -6.15 -2.20 8.95
N ALA A 35 -6.57 -1.93 7.72
CA ALA A 35 -7.94 -2.20 7.28
C ALA A 35 -8.05 -3.50 6.48
N LEU A 36 -7.04 -4.35 6.52
CA LEU A 36 -7.07 -5.65 5.87
C LEU A 36 -6.97 -6.72 6.93
N SER A 37 -7.84 -7.72 6.84
CA SER A 37 -7.87 -8.77 7.86
C SER A 37 -6.68 -9.70 7.75
N GLY A 38 -6.11 -9.87 6.56
CA GLY A 38 -4.97 -10.75 6.37
C GLY A 38 -4.06 -10.23 5.29
N GLU A 39 -2.94 -10.91 5.09
CA GLU A 39 -2.00 -10.52 4.06
C GLU A 39 -2.43 -11.10 2.72
N ILE A 40 -2.27 -10.31 1.68
CA ILE A 40 -2.66 -10.70 0.33
C ILE A 40 -1.38 -10.92 -0.48
N PRO A 41 -1.10 -12.15 -0.91
CA PRO A 41 0.14 -12.39 -1.64
C PRO A 41 0.01 -12.02 -3.11
N PHE A 42 1.12 -11.66 -3.71
CA PHE A 42 1.18 -11.45 -5.15
C PHE A 42 2.45 -12.10 -5.69
N SER A 43 2.43 -12.49 -6.96
CA SER A 43 3.50 -13.32 -7.50
C SER A 43 4.13 -12.80 -8.78
N ASN A 44 3.67 -11.70 -9.34
CA ASN A 44 4.34 -11.06 -10.47
C ASN A 44 3.79 -9.67 -10.60
N ASN A 45 4.31 -8.89 -11.57
CA ASN A 45 3.92 -7.50 -11.67
C ASN A 45 2.46 -7.30 -12.03
N VAL A 46 1.91 -8.14 -12.90
CA VAL A 46 0.50 -8.03 -13.24
C VAL A 46 -0.35 -8.41 -12.04
N ASP A 47 0.03 -9.48 -11.38
CA ASP A 47 -0.69 -9.94 -10.20
C ASP A 47 -0.62 -8.89 -9.09
N PHE A 48 0.52 -8.20 -8.97
CA PHE A 48 0.67 -7.12 -8.01
C PHE A 48 -0.40 -6.05 -8.22
N ILE A 49 -0.57 -5.62 -9.47
CA ILE A 49 -1.54 -4.57 -9.76
C ILE A 49 -2.96 -5.05 -9.43
N VAL A 50 -3.27 -6.29 -9.81
CA VAL A 50 -4.59 -6.86 -9.53
C VAL A 50 -4.82 -6.97 -8.03
N LYS A 51 -3.81 -7.42 -7.29
CA LYS A 51 -3.99 -7.65 -5.86
C LYS A 51 -4.04 -6.35 -5.07
N VAL A 52 -3.30 -5.33 -5.50
CA VAL A 52 -3.39 -4.03 -4.85
C VAL A 52 -4.78 -3.46 -5.06
N ASP A 53 -5.29 -3.57 -6.27
CA ASP A 53 -6.63 -3.06 -6.55
C ASP A 53 -7.65 -3.81 -5.70
N LYS A 54 -7.49 -5.12 -5.57
CA LYS A 54 -8.38 -5.91 -4.74
C LYS A 54 -8.28 -5.51 -3.27
N ALA A 55 -7.07 -5.20 -2.80
CA ALA A 55 -6.89 -4.77 -1.43
C ALA A 55 -7.71 -3.52 -1.14
N PHE A 56 -7.67 -2.57 -2.05
CA PHE A 56 -8.42 -1.34 -1.83
C PHE A 56 -9.92 -1.53 -2.04
N ASP A 57 -10.32 -2.53 -2.83
CA ASP A 57 -11.73 -2.90 -2.89
C ASP A 57 -12.19 -3.43 -1.53
N LEU A 58 -11.36 -4.25 -0.90
CA LEU A 58 -11.71 -4.80 0.40
C LEU A 58 -11.74 -3.71 1.47
N ILE A 59 -10.82 -2.78 1.40
CA ILE A 59 -10.80 -1.65 2.32
C ILE A 59 -11.99 -0.73 2.08
N GLY A 60 -12.36 -0.55 0.81
CA GLY A 60 -13.46 0.31 0.47
C GLY A 60 -13.09 1.78 0.37
N LYS A 61 -11.80 2.11 0.40
CA LYS A 61 -11.35 3.48 0.39
C LYS A 61 -9.96 3.57 -0.22
N PRO A 62 -9.75 4.26 -1.33
CA PRO A 62 -10.79 4.91 -2.14
C PRO A 62 -11.49 3.88 -3.02
N GLN A 63 -12.71 4.17 -3.37
CA GLN A 63 -13.48 3.26 -4.18
C GLN A 63 -13.07 3.40 -5.63
N SER A 64 -13.03 2.26 -6.31
CA SER A 64 -12.66 2.22 -7.70
C SER A 64 -13.75 2.82 -8.56
N GLY A 65 -13.34 3.63 -9.50
CA GLY A 65 -14.29 4.18 -10.45
C GLY A 65 -15.28 5.11 -9.87
N GLN A 66 -15.07 5.55 -8.63
CA GLN A 66 -16.02 6.40 -7.97
C GLN A 66 -15.97 7.76 -8.62
N VAL A 67 -17.03 8.13 -9.23
CA VAL A 67 -17.12 9.42 -9.81
C VAL A 67 -17.84 10.29 -8.84
N PRO A 68 -17.31 11.41 -8.56
CA PRO A 68 -17.95 12.28 -7.61
C PRO A 68 -19.09 13.02 -8.20
N ARG A 69 -20.07 12.39 -8.59
CA ARG A 69 -21.23 13.08 -8.92
C ARG A 69 -21.94 13.22 -7.71
N SER A 70 -21.34 13.47 -7.01
CA SER A 70 -21.62 13.53 -5.81
C SER A 70 -22.44 14.62 -5.31
N PHE A 71 -22.71 15.53 -6.02
CA PHE A 71 -23.59 16.52 -5.61
C PHE A 71 -24.95 15.95 -5.44
N ASP A 72 -25.11 14.71 -5.68
CA ASP A 72 -26.34 14.05 -5.47
C ASP A 72 -26.57 13.85 -4.02
N GLU A 73 -27.75 13.96 -3.52
CA GLU A 73 -27.99 13.77 -2.12
C GLU A 73 -27.62 12.42 -1.65
N SER A 74 -27.77 11.44 -2.50
CA SER A 74 -27.41 10.12 -2.08
C SER A 74 -25.94 10.01 -1.80
N SER A 75 -25.17 10.95 -2.26
CA SER A 75 -23.76 10.88 -2.01
C SER A 75 -23.43 11.10 -0.55
N GLU A 76 -24.24 11.83 0.15
CA GLU A 76 -24.01 12.00 1.56
C GLU A 76 -24.18 10.72 2.31
N ASP A 77 -25.26 10.01 2.04
CA ASP A 77 -25.48 8.74 2.68
C ASP A 77 -24.37 7.80 2.34
N TRP A 78 -23.98 7.82 1.09
CA TRP A 78 -22.96 6.94 0.63
C TRP A 78 -21.65 7.22 1.33
N THR A 79 -21.33 8.47 1.48
CA THR A 79 -20.08 8.84 2.14
C THR A 79 -20.05 8.37 3.58
N SER A 80 -21.12 8.60 4.30
CA SER A 80 -21.11 8.20 5.69
C SER A 80 -21.07 6.68 5.79
N TYR A 81 -21.62 5.99 4.80
CA TYR A 81 -21.64 4.56 4.83
C TYR A 81 -20.25 3.97 4.67
N VAL A 82 -19.44 4.52 3.78
CA VAL A 82 -18.13 3.96 3.55
C VAL A 82 -17.03 4.73 4.24
N GLY A 83 -17.37 5.68 5.07
CA GLY A 83 -16.37 6.58 5.60
C GLY A 83 -15.43 5.95 6.61
N ALA A 84 -15.81 4.85 7.23
CA ALA A 84 -15.02 4.27 8.31
C ALA A 84 -14.81 2.79 8.07
N PRO A 85 -13.78 2.42 7.30
CA PRO A 85 -13.49 1.01 7.12
C PRO A 85 -13.18 0.34 8.44
N GLU A 86 -13.46 -0.94 8.49
CA GLU A 86 -13.15 -1.72 9.67
C GLU A 86 -11.64 -1.85 9.80
N ARG A 87 -11.14 -1.80 11.03
CA ARG A 87 -9.71 -1.94 11.28
C ARG A 87 -9.45 -3.24 12.00
N PHE A 88 -8.50 -3.98 11.48
CA PHE A 88 -8.16 -5.30 12.01
C PHE A 88 -6.83 -5.30 12.74
N HIS A 89 -5.99 -4.30 12.52
CA HIS A 89 -4.66 -4.25 13.11
C HIS A 89 -4.34 -2.85 13.56
N THR A 90 -3.44 -2.73 14.52
CA THR A 90 -2.97 -1.43 14.94
C THR A 90 -1.87 -0.95 14.00
N SER A 91 -1.59 0.33 14.03
CA SER A 91 -0.49 0.87 13.27
C SER A 91 0.83 0.25 13.70
N GLU A 92 0.97 -0.03 14.99
CA GLU A 92 2.21 -0.64 15.49
C GLU A 92 2.40 -2.03 14.95
N ASP A 93 1.32 -2.78 14.83
CA ASP A 93 1.40 -4.12 14.28
C ASP A 93 1.89 -4.07 12.84
N ILE A 94 1.31 -3.20 12.03
CA ILE A 94 1.69 -3.11 10.63
C ILE A 94 3.10 -2.54 10.50
N ALA A 95 3.46 -1.57 11.32
CA ALA A 95 4.78 -0.96 11.23
C ALA A 95 5.89 -1.95 11.57
N GLY A 96 5.57 -3.02 12.28
CA GLY A 96 6.54 -4.04 12.63
C GLY A 96 6.71 -5.13 11.58
N ARG A 97 6.00 -5.06 10.47
CA ARG A 97 6.08 -6.07 9.42
C ARG A 97 6.98 -5.57 8.30
N PHE A 98 7.89 -6.43 7.87
CA PHE A 98 8.85 -6.07 6.83
C PHE A 98 8.92 -7.16 5.79
N GLY A 99 9.07 -6.77 4.53
CA GLY A 99 9.34 -7.73 3.48
C GLY A 99 10.76 -8.24 3.58
N ARG A 100 11.02 -9.37 2.99
CA ARG A 100 12.36 -9.94 3.04
C ARG A 100 13.35 -9.03 2.34
N LEU A 101 13.01 -8.55 1.17
CA LEU A 101 13.90 -7.71 0.37
C LEU A 101 13.68 -6.23 0.63
N ALA A 102 12.44 -5.80 0.70
CA ALA A 102 12.13 -4.39 0.77
C ALA A 102 10.75 -4.17 1.37
N THR A 103 10.55 -2.98 1.91
CA THR A 103 9.29 -2.59 2.53
C THR A 103 8.97 -1.18 2.08
N VAL A 104 7.75 -0.98 1.58
CA VAL A 104 7.33 0.34 1.15
C VAL A 104 5.84 0.48 1.44
N ASP A 105 5.43 1.67 1.82
CA ASP A 105 4.03 1.94 2.12
C ASP A 105 3.40 2.68 0.96
N LEU A 106 2.23 2.24 0.57
CA LEU A 106 1.52 2.80 -0.55
C LEU A 106 0.23 3.42 -0.05
N THR A 107 0.09 4.72 -0.25
CA THR A 107 -1.13 5.44 0.06
C THR A 107 -1.84 5.76 -1.23
N MET A 108 -3.07 5.27 -1.38
CA MET A 108 -3.84 5.47 -2.58
C MET A 108 -4.79 6.63 -2.36
N ILE A 109 -4.69 7.65 -3.18
CA ILE A 109 -5.54 8.83 -3.03
C ILE A 109 -6.75 8.71 -3.91
N THR A 110 -6.57 8.32 -5.18
CA THR A 110 -7.70 8.03 -6.06
C THR A 110 -7.37 6.80 -6.87
N ARG A 111 -8.43 6.12 -7.31
CA ARG A 111 -8.32 4.88 -8.05
C ARG A 111 -9.39 4.85 -9.11
N HIS A 112 -9.01 4.70 -10.37
CA HIS A 112 -9.97 4.57 -11.44
C HIS A 112 -9.36 3.62 -12.46
N ARG A 113 -9.68 2.33 -12.33
CA ARG A 113 -9.09 1.30 -13.15
C ARG A 113 -7.59 1.30 -12.90
N SER A 114 -6.79 1.48 -13.93
CA SER A 114 -5.35 1.50 -13.75
C SER A 114 -4.80 2.89 -13.53
N GLU A 115 -5.67 3.87 -13.38
CA GLU A 115 -5.21 5.23 -13.12
C GLU A 115 -5.21 5.47 -11.63
N TRP A 116 -4.19 5.01 -11.00
CA TRP A 116 -4.00 5.20 -9.57
C TRP A 116 -3.26 6.50 -9.33
N GLN A 117 -3.64 7.21 -8.28
CA GLN A 117 -2.89 8.38 -7.86
C GLN A 117 -2.63 8.25 -6.37
N GLY A 118 -1.39 8.44 -6.00
CA GLY A 118 -1.02 8.29 -4.61
C GLY A 118 0.45 8.53 -4.41
N LYS A 119 0.96 8.01 -3.29
CA LYS A 119 2.34 8.22 -2.95
C LYS A 119 2.93 6.97 -2.31
N LEU A 120 4.25 6.88 -2.39
CA LEU A 120 5.01 5.83 -1.76
C LEU A 120 5.84 6.45 -0.64
N THR A 121 5.84 5.81 0.51
CA THR A 121 6.66 6.24 1.63
C THR A 121 7.53 5.07 2.06
N ASP A 122 8.69 5.38 2.62
CA ASP A 122 9.55 4.31 3.10
C ASP A 122 9.05 3.84 4.47
N ALA A 123 9.71 2.85 5.03
CA ALA A 123 9.26 2.23 6.26
C ALA A 123 9.33 3.19 7.44
N ALA A 124 10.03 4.29 7.31
CA ALA A 124 10.12 5.29 8.36
C ALA A 124 9.07 6.39 8.18
N GLY A 125 8.27 6.32 7.14
CA GLY A 125 7.21 7.31 6.94
C GLY A 125 7.59 8.47 6.05
N LYS A 126 8.76 8.42 5.41
CA LYS A 126 9.21 9.51 4.56
C LYS A 126 8.70 9.27 3.13
N THR A 127 8.07 10.29 2.56
CA THR A 127 7.57 10.20 1.19
C THR A 127 8.76 10.17 0.22
N ILE A 128 8.77 9.16 -0.66
CA ILE A 128 9.87 9.01 -1.60
C ILE A 128 9.44 9.16 -3.04
N GLU A 129 8.20 8.87 -3.37
CA GLU A 129 7.72 8.98 -4.75
C GLU A 129 6.24 9.26 -4.75
N VAL A 130 5.80 9.83 -5.87
CA VAL A 130 4.39 10.05 -6.14
C VAL A 130 4.10 9.35 -7.45
N PHE A 131 2.96 8.68 -7.55
CA PHE A 131 2.62 7.96 -8.77
C PHE A 131 1.28 8.42 -9.30
N ASP A 132 1.09 8.28 -10.62
CA ASP A 132 -0.17 8.64 -11.24
C ASP A 132 -0.68 7.53 -12.18
N SER A 133 -0.14 6.32 -12.04
CA SER A 133 -0.66 5.17 -12.77
C SER A 133 -0.22 3.92 -12.04
N ALA A 134 -0.94 2.82 -12.31
CA ALA A 134 -0.60 1.56 -11.69
C ALA A 134 0.76 1.06 -12.18
N VAL A 135 1.00 1.18 -13.48
CA VAL A 135 2.27 0.74 -14.05
C VAL A 135 3.41 1.61 -13.53
N GLY A 136 3.17 2.92 -13.43
CA GLY A 136 4.17 3.81 -12.89
C GLY A 136 4.51 3.48 -11.45
N CYS A 137 3.50 3.16 -10.65
CA CYS A 137 3.70 2.77 -9.28
C CYS A 137 4.60 1.54 -9.20
N TYR A 138 4.28 0.51 -9.99
CA TYR A 138 5.09 -0.70 -10.01
C TYR A 138 6.53 -0.40 -10.42
N ARG A 139 6.70 0.41 -11.47
CA ARG A 139 8.04 0.72 -11.96
C ARG A 139 8.87 1.47 -10.92
N GLN A 140 8.23 2.38 -10.21
CA GLN A 140 8.93 3.11 -9.16
C GLN A 140 9.38 2.18 -8.05
N ILE A 141 8.51 1.24 -7.65
CA ILE A 141 8.87 0.31 -6.60
C ILE A 141 10.02 -0.58 -7.05
N ALA A 142 9.95 -1.09 -8.29
CA ALA A 142 10.98 -1.96 -8.79
C ALA A 142 12.32 -1.23 -8.86
N ALA A 143 12.31 0.03 -9.26
CA ALA A 143 13.53 0.82 -9.33
C ALA A 143 14.11 1.04 -7.94
N LEU A 144 13.26 1.33 -6.97
CA LEU A 144 13.73 1.53 -5.59
C LEU A 144 14.32 0.26 -5.03
N CYS A 145 13.73 -0.88 -5.33
CA CYS A 145 14.27 -2.16 -4.90
C CYS A 145 15.63 -2.42 -5.54
N GLY A 146 15.76 -2.11 -6.82
CA GLY A 146 17.01 -2.33 -7.50
C GLY A 146 18.13 -1.43 -7.01
N GLU A 147 17.76 -0.25 -6.50
CA GLU A 147 18.74 0.68 -5.99
C GLU A 147 19.05 0.44 -4.51
N GLY A 148 18.36 -0.49 -3.89
CA GLY A 148 18.60 -0.78 -2.50
C GLY A 148 18.17 0.31 -1.55
N LYS A 149 17.20 1.12 -1.96
CA LYS A 149 16.76 2.26 -1.16
C LYS A 149 15.70 1.91 -0.14
N LEU A 150 15.14 0.71 -0.22
CA LEU A 150 14.08 0.31 0.69
C LEU A 150 14.63 -0.70 1.68
N ILE A 151 14.10 -0.67 2.90
CA ILE A 151 14.58 -1.54 3.95
C ILE A 151 13.83 -2.85 3.92
N GLY A 152 14.57 -3.96 3.89
CA GLY A 152 13.98 -5.27 4.00
C GLY A 152 14.49 -5.96 5.24
N GLN A 153 13.88 -7.10 5.53
CA GLN A 153 14.19 -7.84 6.74
C GLN A 153 15.66 -8.29 6.77
N ALA A 154 16.20 -8.61 5.61
CA ALA A 154 17.57 -9.05 5.55
C ALA A 154 18.53 -7.97 6.03
N LYS A 155 18.25 -6.71 5.66
CA LYS A 155 19.09 -5.61 6.11
C LYS A 155 18.98 -5.39 7.60
N ILE A 156 17.77 -5.48 8.11
CA ILE A 156 17.52 -5.28 9.52
C ILE A 156 18.27 -6.33 10.34
N ASN A 157 18.23 -7.56 9.88
CA ASN A 157 18.85 -8.64 10.61
C ASN A 157 20.37 -8.56 10.59
N ASN A 158 20.93 -7.84 9.64
CA ASN A 158 22.38 -7.70 9.55
C ASN A 158 22.90 -6.59 10.41
N GLU A 159 22.04 -5.91 11.08
CA GLU A 159 22.48 -4.89 11.99
C GLU A 159 22.61 -5.45 13.37
#